data_df6f4141865ca24a6f29abc955cd8d5b
#
_entry.id   df6f4141865ca24a6f29abc955cd8d5b
#
_cell.length_a   1.000
_cell.length_b   1.000
_cell.length_c   1.000
_cell.angle_alpha   90.00
_cell.angle_beta   90.00
_cell.angle_gamma   90.00
#
_symmetry.space_group_name_H-M   'P 1'
#
loop_
_entity.id
_entity.type
_entity.pdbx_description
1 polymer ?
#
loop_
_entity_poly.entity_id
_entity_poly.type
_entity_poly.pdbx_seq_one_letter_code
_entity_poly.pdbx_strand_id
1 'polypeptide(L)'
;VTQEYKITGFNDDNGTYQEKQLYKEFTHGGVLLMDEMDASTPEVLVILNAAIANRYFDFPVGRVEAHPDFRIVAAGNTYGTGADIEYTGRFQLDASSLDRFAIIDVSYDNDIELAIAGGDKEVIEFIHAFRSAIVAADIKFTVSYRAIERLVKLKGMFDTQKTIQLAVLRGMEKDDAKMVAKNLPKISNQYIYELKKMLKK
;
A
#
# COMPACT_ATOMS: atom_id res chain seq x y z
N VAL A 1 2.03 2.63 -14.35
CA VAL A 1 3.31 2.31 -15.00
C VAL A 1 4.07 3.62 -15.17
N THR A 2 5.14 3.76 -14.43
CA THR A 2 5.97 4.97 -14.50
C THR A 2 6.92 4.83 -15.68
N GLN A 3 6.96 5.83 -16.55
CA GLN A 3 7.88 5.90 -17.68
C GLN A 3 9.07 6.78 -17.30
N GLU A 4 10.24 6.53 -17.87
CA GLU A 4 11.50 7.23 -17.56
C GLU A 4 11.34 8.74 -17.51
N TYR A 5 10.81 9.36 -18.56
CA TYR A 5 10.66 10.82 -18.66
C TYR A 5 9.75 11.43 -17.58
N LYS A 6 8.87 10.63 -16.97
CA LYS A 6 8.02 11.08 -15.84
C LYS A 6 8.81 11.26 -14.55
N ILE A 7 9.96 10.64 -14.46
CA ILE A 7 10.85 10.71 -13.30
C ILE A 7 12.02 11.67 -13.59
N THR A 8 12.68 11.48 -14.73
CA THR A 8 13.90 12.20 -15.10
C THR A 8 13.65 13.57 -15.73
N GLY A 9 12.46 13.81 -16.26
CA GLY A 9 12.14 14.98 -17.06
C GLY A 9 12.46 14.77 -18.54
N PHE A 10 12.18 15.81 -19.33
CA PHE A 10 12.37 15.79 -20.78
C PHE A 10 12.54 17.21 -21.32
N ASN A 11 13.14 17.35 -22.49
CA ASN A 11 13.13 18.61 -23.23
C ASN A 11 11.85 18.71 -24.04
N ASP A 12 11.14 19.84 -23.94
CA ASP A 12 9.96 20.11 -24.76
C ASP A 12 10.33 20.48 -26.20
N ASP A 13 9.31 20.74 -27.04
CA ASP A 13 9.49 21.07 -28.47
C ASP A 13 10.29 22.37 -28.69
N ASN A 14 10.42 23.22 -27.69
CA ASN A 14 11.22 24.42 -27.71
C ASN A 14 12.63 24.22 -27.15
N GLY A 15 13.00 22.99 -26.80
CA GLY A 15 14.26 22.66 -26.18
C GLY A 15 14.37 23.05 -24.69
N THR A 16 13.25 23.44 -24.07
CA THR A 16 13.22 23.78 -22.64
C THR A 16 13.05 22.53 -21.80
N TYR A 17 13.95 22.35 -20.83
CA TYR A 17 13.88 21.20 -19.93
C TYR A 17 12.71 21.30 -18.97
N GLN A 18 11.87 20.29 -19.00
CA GLN A 18 10.74 20.09 -18.09
C GLN A 18 11.16 19.18 -16.93
N GLU A 19 11.64 19.78 -15.86
CA GLU A 19 12.13 19.06 -14.69
C GLU A 19 11.04 18.26 -13.98
N LYS A 20 11.40 17.11 -13.42
CA LYS A 20 10.53 16.25 -12.62
C LYS A 20 11.10 16.07 -11.21
N GLN A 21 10.35 15.35 -10.37
CA GLN A 21 10.66 15.24 -8.95
C GLN A 21 12.06 14.70 -8.68
N LEU A 22 12.50 13.69 -9.43
CA LEU A 22 13.87 13.15 -9.26
C LEU A 22 14.91 14.26 -9.44
N TYR A 23 14.83 15.04 -10.49
CA TYR A 23 15.79 16.13 -10.75
C TYR A 23 15.81 17.14 -9.62
N LYS A 24 14.61 17.57 -9.15
CA LYS A 24 14.48 18.55 -8.08
C LYS A 24 15.12 18.09 -6.79
N GLU A 25 14.71 16.92 -6.32
CA GLU A 25 15.23 16.37 -5.07
C GLU A 25 16.71 16.01 -5.17
N PHE A 26 17.13 15.52 -6.34
CA PHE A 26 18.52 15.14 -6.60
C PHE A 26 19.47 16.34 -6.55
N THR A 27 19.03 17.47 -7.10
CA THR A 27 19.83 18.68 -7.25
C THR A 27 19.83 19.55 -5.99
N HIS A 28 18.66 19.66 -5.31
CA HIS A 28 18.49 20.60 -4.20
C HIS A 28 18.50 19.94 -2.82
N GLY A 29 18.53 18.60 -2.79
CA GLY A 29 18.32 17.83 -1.56
C GLY A 29 16.86 17.62 -1.26
N GLY A 30 16.54 16.53 -0.60
CA GLY A 30 15.18 16.18 -0.22
C GLY A 30 14.92 14.68 -0.34
N VAL A 31 13.65 14.29 -0.27
CA VAL A 31 13.22 12.89 -0.28
C VAL A 31 12.39 12.62 -1.52
N LEU A 32 12.89 11.76 -2.40
CA LEU A 32 12.08 11.17 -3.46
C LEU A 32 11.28 9.99 -2.88
N LEU A 33 9.97 10.12 -2.78
CA LEU A 33 9.08 8.99 -2.43
C LEU A 33 8.64 8.26 -3.70
N MET A 34 8.95 6.98 -3.76
CA MET A 34 8.48 6.07 -4.78
C MET A 34 7.38 5.17 -4.23
N ASP A 35 6.14 5.60 -4.39
CA ASP A 35 5.00 4.76 -4.01
C ASP A 35 4.79 3.65 -5.05
N GLU A 36 4.41 2.47 -4.57
CA GLU A 36 4.23 1.26 -5.39
C GLU A 36 5.46 0.91 -6.25
N MET A 37 6.66 0.95 -5.65
CA MET A 37 7.91 0.66 -6.36
C MET A 37 7.87 -0.70 -7.09
N ASP A 38 7.24 -1.69 -6.49
CA ASP A 38 7.06 -3.04 -7.04
C ASP A 38 6.10 -3.13 -8.25
N ALA A 39 5.37 -2.04 -8.56
CA ALA A 39 4.59 -1.88 -9.79
C ALA A 39 5.35 -1.08 -10.88
N SER A 40 6.53 -0.58 -10.58
CA SER A 40 7.36 0.14 -11.55
C SER A 40 8.01 -0.83 -12.52
N THR A 41 8.20 -0.38 -13.77
CA THR A 41 8.88 -1.22 -14.76
C THR A 41 10.35 -1.41 -14.41
N PRO A 42 10.98 -2.55 -14.75
CA PRO A 42 12.39 -2.80 -14.46
C PRO A 42 13.34 -1.72 -14.96
N GLU A 43 13.05 -1.10 -16.11
CA GLU A 43 13.87 -0.03 -16.69
C GLU A 43 13.97 1.18 -15.76
N VAL A 44 12.88 1.57 -15.13
CA VAL A 44 12.83 2.68 -14.16
C VAL A 44 13.70 2.38 -12.95
N LEU A 45 13.70 1.14 -12.48
CA LEU A 45 14.50 0.73 -11.33
C LEU A 45 16.00 0.71 -11.67
N VAL A 46 16.38 0.31 -12.88
CA VAL A 46 17.79 0.35 -13.32
C VAL A 46 18.31 1.79 -13.33
N ILE A 47 17.52 2.75 -13.82
CA ILE A 47 17.87 4.17 -13.81
C ILE A 47 18.09 4.66 -12.38
N LEU A 48 17.17 4.36 -11.48
CA LEU A 48 17.29 4.75 -10.08
C LEU A 48 18.47 4.07 -9.38
N ASN A 49 18.75 2.81 -9.68
CA ASN A 49 19.91 2.10 -9.15
C ASN A 49 21.23 2.82 -9.50
N ALA A 50 21.35 3.31 -10.73
CA ALA A 50 22.52 4.07 -11.15
C ALA A 50 22.63 5.39 -10.36
N ALA A 51 21.55 6.13 -10.23
CA ALA A 51 21.51 7.38 -9.46
C ALA A 51 21.87 7.18 -7.99
N ILE A 52 21.35 6.11 -7.36
CA ILE A 52 21.61 5.78 -5.95
C ILE A 52 23.08 5.39 -5.75
N ALA A 53 23.59 4.46 -6.59
CA ALA A 53 24.92 3.89 -6.42
C ALA A 53 26.04 4.89 -6.72
N ASN A 54 25.89 5.67 -7.78
CA ASN A 54 26.96 6.53 -8.29
C ASN A 54 26.92 7.94 -7.71
N ARG A 55 25.81 8.34 -7.11
CA ARG A 55 25.58 9.71 -6.60
C ARG A 55 25.72 10.78 -7.68
N TYR A 56 25.58 10.40 -8.97
CA TYR A 56 25.39 11.29 -10.11
C TYR A 56 24.42 10.65 -11.09
N PHE A 57 23.81 11.49 -11.93
CA PHE A 57 22.90 11.01 -12.96
C PHE A 57 22.97 11.93 -14.19
N ASP A 58 22.89 11.34 -15.39
CA ASP A 58 22.89 12.07 -16.67
C ASP A 58 21.43 12.40 -17.04
N PHE A 59 20.98 13.58 -16.65
CA PHE A 59 19.66 14.12 -17.03
C PHE A 59 19.69 14.70 -18.45
N PRO A 60 18.53 14.96 -19.08
CA PRO A 60 18.49 15.63 -20.39
C PRO A 60 19.23 16.97 -20.47
N VAL A 61 19.50 17.60 -19.35
CA VAL A 61 20.29 18.85 -19.23
C VAL A 61 21.77 18.61 -18.94
N GLY A 62 22.21 17.35 -18.87
CA GLY A 62 23.57 16.96 -18.57
C GLY A 62 23.74 16.26 -17.22
N ARG A 63 25.01 15.99 -16.88
CA ARG A 63 25.35 15.31 -15.63
C ARG A 63 25.14 16.21 -14.42
N VAL A 64 24.48 15.66 -13.42
CA VAL A 64 24.21 16.30 -12.14
C VAL A 64 24.67 15.41 -11.01
N GLU A 65 25.42 15.96 -10.06
CA GLU A 65 25.79 15.30 -8.81
C GLU A 65 24.64 15.36 -7.80
N ALA A 66 24.45 14.28 -7.06
CA ALA A 66 23.42 14.22 -6.04
C ALA A 66 23.75 15.13 -4.86
N HIS A 67 22.78 15.95 -4.45
CA HIS A 67 22.90 16.71 -3.20
C HIS A 67 23.19 15.77 -2.02
N PRO A 68 24.04 16.14 -1.05
CA PRO A 68 24.33 15.31 0.12
C PRO A 68 23.10 14.83 0.88
N ASP A 69 22.06 15.67 0.96
CA ASP A 69 20.80 15.38 1.65
C ASP A 69 19.75 14.68 0.78
N PHE A 70 20.08 14.32 -0.46
CA PHE A 70 19.17 13.53 -1.29
C PHE A 70 19.00 12.12 -0.74
N ARG A 71 17.75 11.71 -0.57
CA ARG A 71 17.35 10.36 -0.13
C ARG A 71 16.22 9.82 -1.02
N ILE A 72 16.18 8.50 -1.16
CA ILE A 72 15.04 7.80 -1.77
C ILE A 72 14.36 6.95 -0.71
N VAL A 73 13.06 7.06 -0.63
CA VAL A 73 12.18 6.19 0.16
C VAL A 73 11.25 5.50 -0.81
N ALA A 74 11.13 4.20 -0.71
CA ALA A 74 10.24 3.41 -1.55
C ALA A 74 9.19 2.69 -0.70
N ALA A 75 7.96 2.63 -1.19
CA ALA A 75 6.90 1.81 -0.62
C ALA A 75 6.50 0.73 -1.63
N GLY A 76 6.25 -0.48 -1.14
CA GLY A 76 5.79 -1.61 -1.94
C GLY A 76 4.88 -2.52 -1.13
N ASN A 77 4.04 -3.26 -1.81
CA ASN A 77 3.12 -4.22 -1.19
C ASN A 77 3.68 -5.64 -1.18
N THR A 78 4.76 -5.88 -1.93
CA THR A 78 5.48 -7.15 -1.98
C THR A 78 6.94 -6.92 -1.66
N TYR A 79 7.64 -7.96 -1.21
CA TYR A 79 9.11 -7.92 -1.02
C TYR A 79 9.88 -8.01 -2.35
N GLY A 80 9.31 -7.55 -3.46
CA GLY A 80 9.90 -7.72 -4.77
C GLY A 80 9.78 -9.12 -5.35
N THR A 81 8.92 -9.96 -4.79
CA THR A 81 8.71 -11.34 -5.24
C THR A 81 7.89 -11.45 -6.51
N GLY A 82 7.33 -10.34 -6.98
CA GLY A 82 6.44 -10.29 -8.12
C GLY A 82 4.97 -10.40 -7.75
N ALA A 83 4.13 -10.59 -8.78
CA ALA A 83 2.69 -10.69 -8.61
C ALA A 83 2.27 -11.92 -7.80
N ASP A 84 1.25 -11.74 -6.98
CA ASP A 84 0.55 -12.81 -6.27
C ASP A 84 -0.98 -12.65 -6.43
N ILE A 85 -1.76 -13.44 -5.67
CA ILE A 85 -3.24 -13.42 -5.76
C ILE A 85 -3.82 -12.06 -5.32
N GLU A 86 -3.21 -11.40 -4.33
CA GLU A 86 -3.68 -10.12 -3.81
C GLU A 86 -3.15 -8.94 -4.61
N TYR A 87 -1.91 -9.05 -5.11
CA TYR A 87 -1.17 -7.99 -5.79
C TYR A 87 -0.80 -8.39 -7.21
N THR A 88 -1.80 -8.45 -8.07
CA THR A 88 -1.61 -8.65 -9.52
C THR A 88 -0.97 -7.41 -10.15
N GLY A 89 -0.14 -7.56 -11.16
CA GLY A 89 0.52 -6.43 -11.82
C GLY A 89 1.75 -5.89 -11.08
N ARG A 90 2.35 -6.69 -10.20
CA ARG A 90 3.65 -6.43 -9.58
C ARG A 90 4.75 -7.15 -10.36
N PHE A 91 5.90 -6.49 -10.50
CA PHE A 91 7.06 -7.07 -11.14
C PHE A 91 7.96 -7.73 -10.09
N GLN A 92 8.64 -8.80 -10.52
CA GLN A 92 9.73 -9.32 -9.72
C GLN A 92 10.88 -8.33 -9.78
N LEU A 93 11.35 -7.91 -8.60
CA LEU A 93 12.47 -6.99 -8.49
C LEU A 93 13.78 -7.76 -8.44
N ASP A 94 14.79 -7.21 -9.10
CA ASP A 94 16.13 -7.75 -9.05
C ASP A 94 16.74 -7.61 -7.64
N ALA A 95 17.43 -8.66 -7.20
CA ALA A 95 18.09 -8.68 -5.90
C ALA A 95 19.06 -7.52 -5.71
N SER A 96 19.75 -7.10 -6.78
CA SER A 96 20.66 -5.96 -6.74
C SER A 96 19.93 -4.63 -6.49
N SER A 97 18.69 -4.50 -6.92
CA SER A 97 17.84 -3.34 -6.62
C SER A 97 17.40 -3.32 -5.18
N LEU A 98 16.97 -4.47 -4.65
CA LEU A 98 16.53 -4.61 -3.26
C LEU A 98 17.66 -4.39 -2.26
N ASP A 99 18.87 -4.86 -2.56
CA ASP A 99 20.05 -4.72 -1.69
C ASP A 99 20.49 -3.26 -1.45
N ARG A 100 19.98 -2.33 -2.25
CA ARG A 100 20.23 -0.88 -2.06
C ARG A 100 19.31 -0.22 -1.05
N PHE A 101 18.30 -0.92 -0.59
CA PHE A 101 17.32 -0.40 0.37
C PHE A 101 17.40 -1.12 1.70
N ALA A 102 17.34 -0.37 2.78
CA ALA A 102 17.02 -0.92 4.09
C ALA A 102 15.51 -1.19 4.14
N ILE A 103 15.14 -2.45 4.36
CA ILE A 103 13.73 -2.84 4.39
C ILE A 103 13.17 -2.61 5.79
N ILE A 104 12.03 -1.94 5.87
CA ILE A 104 11.29 -1.68 7.09
C ILE A 104 9.88 -2.21 6.92
N ASP A 105 9.49 -3.17 7.74
CA ASP A 105 8.12 -3.66 7.79
C ASP A 105 7.22 -2.68 8.53
N VAL A 106 6.16 -2.24 7.86
CA VAL A 106 5.16 -1.34 8.44
C VAL A 106 3.92 -2.15 8.81
N SER A 107 3.76 -2.42 10.11
CA SER A 107 2.59 -3.09 10.66
C SER A 107 1.45 -2.11 10.94
N TYR A 108 0.24 -2.65 11.18
CA TYR A 108 -0.88 -1.85 11.67
C TYR A 108 -0.60 -1.35 13.10
N ASP A 109 -0.88 -0.07 13.31
CA ASP A 109 -0.72 0.61 14.59
C ASP A 109 -2.08 0.85 15.24
N ASN A 110 -2.25 0.40 16.49
CA ASN A 110 -3.52 0.48 17.21
C ASN A 110 -3.98 1.92 17.48
N ASP A 111 -3.06 2.84 17.74
CA ASP A 111 -3.40 4.23 18.03
C ASP A 111 -3.87 4.93 16.75
N ILE A 112 -3.21 4.64 15.63
CA ILE A 112 -3.62 5.12 14.30
C ILE A 112 -5.00 4.55 13.94
N GLU A 113 -5.23 3.25 14.15
CA GLU A 113 -6.53 2.63 13.88
C GLU A 113 -7.64 3.25 14.72
N LEU A 114 -7.39 3.45 16.01
CA LEU A 114 -8.35 4.07 16.92
C LEU A 114 -8.64 5.53 16.53
N ALA A 115 -7.63 6.27 16.10
CA ALA A 115 -7.80 7.63 15.59
C ALA A 115 -8.66 7.66 14.30
N ILE A 116 -8.40 6.75 13.34
CA ILE A 116 -9.19 6.60 12.12
C ILE A 116 -10.66 6.22 12.45
N ALA A 117 -10.84 5.37 13.46
CA ALA A 117 -12.18 4.98 13.94
C ALA A 117 -12.90 6.07 14.71
N GLY A 118 -12.29 7.25 14.93
CA GLY A 118 -12.88 8.31 15.75
C GLY A 118 -13.07 7.92 17.21
N GLY A 119 -12.23 7.02 17.74
CA GLY A 119 -12.30 6.48 19.09
C GLY A 119 -13.28 5.32 19.27
N ASP A 120 -13.89 4.81 18.20
CA ASP A 120 -14.84 3.70 18.25
C ASP A 120 -14.13 2.36 18.48
N LYS A 121 -14.04 1.96 19.74
CA LYS A 121 -13.40 0.72 20.18
C LYS A 121 -14.10 -0.53 19.65
N GLU A 122 -15.41 -0.49 19.44
CA GLU A 122 -16.17 -1.64 18.95
C GLU A 122 -15.83 -1.96 17.50
N VAL A 123 -15.61 -0.92 16.66
CA VAL A 123 -15.11 -1.06 15.30
C VAL A 123 -13.71 -1.69 15.30
N ILE A 124 -12.81 -1.22 16.17
CA ILE A 124 -11.44 -1.74 16.22
C ILE A 124 -11.42 -3.19 16.70
N GLU A 125 -12.17 -3.52 17.75
CA GLU A 125 -12.29 -4.89 18.21
C GLU A 125 -12.81 -5.84 17.11
N PHE A 126 -13.81 -5.39 16.34
CA PHE A 126 -14.30 -6.14 15.19
C PHE A 126 -13.23 -6.35 14.13
N ILE A 127 -12.51 -5.30 13.73
CA ILE A 127 -11.46 -5.39 12.69
C ILE A 127 -10.33 -6.33 13.13
N HIS A 128 -9.87 -6.24 14.38
CA HIS A 128 -8.83 -7.13 14.90
C HIS A 128 -9.30 -8.58 14.95
N ALA A 129 -10.52 -8.81 15.43
CA ALA A 129 -11.10 -10.15 15.44
C ALA A 129 -11.26 -10.72 14.03
N PHE A 130 -11.65 -9.87 13.07
CA PHE A 130 -11.83 -10.27 11.68
C PHE A 130 -10.51 -10.63 11.01
N ARG A 131 -9.44 -9.82 11.19
CA ARG A 131 -8.08 -10.15 10.71
C ARG A 131 -7.55 -11.44 11.32
N SER A 132 -7.72 -11.63 12.62
CA SER A 132 -7.33 -12.87 13.29
C SER A 132 -8.09 -14.09 12.73
N ALA A 133 -9.37 -13.92 12.42
CA ALA A 133 -10.18 -14.98 11.83
C ALA A 133 -9.81 -15.30 10.38
N ILE A 134 -9.36 -14.32 9.59
CA ILE A 134 -8.80 -14.52 8.24
C ILE A 134 -7.54 -15.39 8.31
N VAL A 135 -6.61 -15.06 9.20
CA VAL A 135 -5.38 -15.84 9.42
C VAL A 135 -5.72 -17.27 9.88
N ALA A 136 -6.65 -17.41 10.83
CA ALA A 136 -7.07 -18.72 11.32
C ALA A 136 -7.81 -19.58 10.28
N ALA A 137 -8.40 -18.95 9.27
CA ALA A 137 -9.05 -19.61 8.14
C ALA A 137 -8.10 -19.92 6.97
N ASP A 138 -6.84 -19.51 7.06
CA ASP A 138 -5.84 -19.59 5.97
C ASP A 138 -6.32 -18.94 4.67
N ILE A 139 -6.99 -17.80 4.80
CA ILE A 139 -7.52 -17.06 3.66
C ILE A 139 -6.60 -15.86 3.36
N LYS A 140 -6.25 -15.68 2.09
CA LYS A 140 -5.53 -14.51 1.61
C LYS A 140 -6.52 -13.39 1.33
N PHE A 141 -6.66 -12.48 2.28
CA PHE A 141 -7.53 -11.30 2.14
C PHE A 141 -7.04 -10.17 3.06
N THR A 142 -6.89 -8.98 2.51
CA THR A 142 -6.38 -7.81 3.23
C THR A 142 -7.49 -6.91 3.76
N VAL A 143 -7.47 -6.64 5.08
CA VAL A 143 -8.32 -5.66 5.75
C VAL A 143 -7.46 -4.51 6.26
N SER A 144 -7.28 -3.49 5.42
CA SER A 144 -6.42 -2.33 5.69
C SER A 144 -7.15 -1.23 6.47
N TYR A 145 -6.43 -0.14 6.80
CA TYR A 145 -7.00 1.10 7.36
C TYR A 145 -8.20 1.63 6.56
N ARG A 146 -8.18 1.46 5.22
CA ARG A 146 -9.30 1.85 4.34
C ARG A 146 -10.61 1.11 4.67
N ALA A 147 -10.54 -0.09 5.26
CA ALA A 147 -11.75 -0.78 5.73
C ALA A 147 -12.35 -0.10 6.96
N ILE A 148 -11.51 0.37 7.89
CA ILE A 148 -11.93 1.15 9.06
C ILE A 148 -12.57 2.47 8.61
N GLU A 149 -11.91 3.21 7.74
CA GLU A 149 -12.46 4.46 7.17
C GLU A 149 -13.83 4.24 6.53
N ARG A 150 -13.99 3.17 5.73
CA ARG A 150 -15.27 2.84 5.10
C ARG A 150 -16.34 2.48 6.14
N LEU A 151 -16.00 1.69 7.16
CA LEU A 151 -16.92 1.36 8.24
C LEU A 151 -17.45 2.62 8.90
N VAL A 152 -16.56 3.53 9.28
CA VAL A 152 -16.93 4.80 9.93
C VAL A 152 -17.78 5.68 9.02
N LYS A 153 -17.38 5.83 7.75
CA LYS A 153 -18.13 6.65 6.79
C LYS A 153 -19.53 6.10 6.48
N LEU A 154 -19.68 4.78 6.46
CA LEU A 154 -20.96 4.14 6.11
C LEU A 154 -21.84 3.91 7.34
N LYS A 155 -21.27 3.97 8.54
CA LYS A 155 -22.02 3.91 9.81
C LYS A 155 -23.03 5.06 9.86
N GLY A 156 -24.31 4.70 10.07
CA GLY A 156 -25.41 5.67 10.09
C GLY A 156 -26.03 5.99 8.72
N MET A 157 -25.37 5.60 7.61
CA MET A 157 -25.95 5.69 6.26
C MET A 157 -26.71 4.42 5.87
N PHE A 158 -26.24 3.27 6.38
CA PHE A 158 -26.81 1.95 6.14
C PHE A 158 -26.94 1.18 7.45
N ASP A 159 -27.73 0.10 7.41
CA ASP A 159 -27.76 -0.86 8.51
C ASP A 159 -26.37 -1.55 8.67
N THR A 160 -26.15 -2.17 9.83
CA THR A 160 -24.87 -2.78 10.17
C THR A 160 -24.46 -3.88 9.19
N GLN A 161 -25.40 -4.71 8.71
CA GLN A 161 -25.08 -5.79 7.74
C GLN A 161 -24.60 -5.22 6.42
N LYS A 162 -25.29 -4.21 5.89
CA LYS A 162 -24.92 -3.53 4.65
C LYS A 162 -23.60 -2.80 4.79
N THR A 163 -23.37 -2.16 5.92
CA THR A 163 -22.11 -1.49 6.25
C THR A 163 -20.94 -2.49 6.23
N ILE A 164 -21.07 -3.65 6.89
CA ILE A 164 -20.04 -4.70 6.87
C ILE A 164 -19.80 -5.21 5.44
N GLN A 165 -20.88 -5.47 4.70
CA GLN A 165 -20.77 -5.94 3.31
C GLN A 165 -19.96 -5.00 2.44
N LEU A 166 -20.22 -3.69 2.51
CA LEU A 166 -19.58 -2.68 1.68
C LEU A 166 -18.17 -2.30 2.14
N ALA A 167 -17.92 -2.33 3.45
CA ALA A 167 -16.66 -1.86 4.02
C ALA A 167 -15.61 -2.97 4.14
N VAL A 168 -16.01 -4.17 4.54
CA VAL A 168 -15.10 -5.24 4.96
C VAL A 168 -15.13 -6.44 4.02
N LEU A 169 -16.32 -6.92 3.63
CA LEU A 169 -16.46 -8.09 2.77
C LEU A 169 -16.33 -7.81 1.27
N ARG A 170 -16.02 -6.58 0.89
CA ARG A 170 -15.89 -6.20 -0.51
C ARG A 170 -14.80 -7.02 -1.21
N GLY A 171 -15.20 -7.83 -2.19
CA GLY A 171 -14.28 -8.68 -2.95
C GLY A 171 -13.97 -10.03 -2.28
N MET A 172 -14.53 -10.31 -1.09
CA MET A 172 -14.41 -11.62 -0.46
C MET A 172 -15.50 -12.56 -1.00
N GLU A 173 -15.12 -13.76 -1.37
CA GLU A 173 -16.06 -14.81 -1.79
C GLU A 173 -16.97 -15.24 -0.63
N LYS A 174 -18.21 -15.65 -0.96
CA LYS A 174 -19.20 -15.96 0.08
C LYS A 174 -18.76 -17.12 0.98
N ASP A 175 -18.09 -18.11 0.43
CA ASP A 175 -17.64 -19.27 1.20
C ASP A 175 -16.45 -18.92 2.10
N ASP A 176 -15.54 -18.07 1.65
CA ASP A 176 -14.46 -17.52 2.47
C ASP A 176 -15.03 -16.72 3.65
N ALA A 177 -16.01 -15.85 3.38
CA ALA A 177 -16.67 -15.09 4.43
C ALA A 177 -17.32 -15.98 5.49
N LYS A 178 -17.93 -17.12 5.09
CA LYS A 178 -18.47 -18.11 6.03
C LYS A 178 -17.35 -18.81 6.84
N MET A 179 -16.21 -19.10 6.22
CA MET A 179 -15.07 -19.70 6.92
C MET A 179 -14.50 -18.72 7.95
N VAL A 180 -14.31 -17.47 7.58
CA VAL A 180 -13.90 -16.41 8.51
C VAL A 180 -14.89 -16.27 9.66
N ALA A 181 -16.21 -16.23 9.37
CA ALA A 181 -17.24 -16.09 10.39
C ALA A 181 -17.26 -17.23 11.43
N LYS A 182 -16.84 -18.45 11.05
CA LYS A 182 -16.71 -19.59 11.98
C LYS A 182 -15.55 -19.39 12.97
N ASN A 183 -14.49 -18.72 12.53
CA ASN A 183 -13.30 -18.46 13.34
C ASN A 183 -13.40 -17.19 14.20
N LEU A 184 -14.45 -16.39 14.04
CA LEU A 184 -14.67 -15.20 14.87
C LEU A 184 -14.94 -15.57 16.33
N PRO A 185 -14.36 -14.83 17.30
CA PRO A 185 -14.55 -15.09 18.73
C PRO A 185 -16.01 -14.92 19.13
N LYS A 186 -16.35 -15.51 20.30
CA LYS A 186 -17.67 -15.33 20.94
C LYS A 186 -17.61 -14.17 21.94
N ILE A 187 -17.51 -12.96 21.44
CA ILE A 187 -17.49 -11.72 22.21
C ILE A 187 -18.75 -10.90 21.93
N SER A 188 -19.09 -10.00 22.86
CA SER A 188 -20.22 -9.07 22.70
C SER A 188 -19.79 -7.91 21.81
N ASN A 189 -20.02 -8.05 20.51
CA ASN A 189 -19.71 -7.05 19.50
C ASN A 189 -20.81 -7.07 18.43
N GLN A 190 -21.44 -5.92 18.17
CA GLN A 190 -22.56 -5.81 17.25
C GLN A 190 -22.19 -6.22 15.81
N TYR A 191 -21.00 -5.85 15.35
CA TYR A 191 -20.55 -6.17 13.98
C TYR A 191 -20.34 -7.68 13.80
N ILE A 192 -19.76 -8.36 14.80
CA ILE A 192 -19.60 -9.82 14.80
C ILE A 192 -20.94 -10.53 14.80
N TYR A 193 -21.88 -10.05 15.62
CA TYR A 193 -23.22 -10.62 15.68
C TYR A 193 -23.95 -10.52 14.34
N GLU A 194 -23.97 -9.32 13.75
CA GLU A 194 -24.68 -9.07 12.49
C GLU A 194 -24.01 -9.77 11.30
N LEU A 195 -22.67 -9.87 11.29
CA LEU A 195 -21.94 -10.66 10.28
C LEU A 195 -22.34 -12.14 10.33
N LYS A 196 -22.30 -12.75 11.53
CA LYS A 196 -22.68 -14.16 11.70
C LYS A 196 -24.14 -14.42 11.33
N LYS A 197 -25.05 -13.48 11.61
CA LYS A 197 -26.46 -13.56 11.26
C LYS A 197 -26.69 -13.47 9.75
N MET A 198 -25.96 -12.58 9.07
CA MET A 198 -26.03 -12.40 7.61
C MET A 198 -25.57 -13.65 6.85
N LEU A 199 -24.51 -14.31 7.32
CA LEU A 199 -23.90 -15.45 6.63
C LEU A 199 -24.54 -16.80 6.94
N LYS A 200 -25.50 -16.85 7.89
CA LYS A 200 -26.33 -18.04 8.16
C LYS A 200 -27.47 -18.23 7.14
N LYS A 201 -27.77 -17.19 6.40
CA LYS A 201 -28.76 -17.19 5.30
C LYS A 201 -28.08 -17.55 3.98
#